data_c4ad9f8d89af3e1415f9a614a869e383
#
_entry.id   c4ad9f8d89af3e1415f9a614a869e383
#
_cell.length_a   1.000
_cell.length_b   1.000
_cell.length_c   1.000
_cell.angle_alpha   90.00
_cell.angle_beta   90.00
_cell.angle_gamma   90.00
#
_symmetry.space_group_name_H-M   'P 1'
#
loop_
_entity.id
_entity.type
_entity.pdbx_description
1 polymer ?
#
loop_
_entity_poly.entity_id
_entity_poly.type
_entity_poly.pdbx_seq_one_letter_code
_entity_poly.pdbx_strand_id
1 'polypeptide(L)'
;ALINPALLAKSKPDDSVTVILPSIGAQISDKDNLRDKIDDISDDVNNYRSTLNNINPVDLFNPSSPASLQVSSAAGDLADQLDSLKGKTASGKAGGGIAVSIPNDVLSVAFVAKANARARVSSYIDQGDIDKLRLVEATPVAVFGVNPNDLKSKGYGRAAIVSDYGVAIARQFDLSGVPVSVGITPKLQKTWLYNYTVSIYNFDSDDINSSRYRNDDTGFNVDAGLAADFGENWTVGLTGQNLFSRDIDTKEVDGVRD
;
A
#
# COMPACT_ATOMS: atom_id res chain seq x y z
N ALA A 1 10.64 24.06 -2.11
CA ALA A 1 11.00 23.44 -0.83
C ALA A 1 10.55 21.97 -0.70
N LEU A 2 9.33 21.62 -1.14
CA LEU A 2 8.77 20.25 -0.98
C LEU A 2 9.54 19.17 -1.75
N ILE A 3 10.12 19.50 -2.90
CA ILE A 3 10.86 18.55 -3.75
C ILE A 3 12.35 18.86 -3.69
N ASN A 4 12.73 20.09 -4.03
CA ASN A 4 14.13 20.55 -4.00
C ASN A 4 14.26 21.69 -2.98
N PRO A 5 14.98 21.48 -1.86
CA PRO A 5 15.12 22.51 -0.84
C PRO A 5 15.90 23.76 -1.34
N ALA A 6 16.78 23.64 -2.32
CA ALA A 6 17.51 24.78 -2.87
C ALA A 6 16.60 25.85 -3.49
N LEU A 7 15.43 25.45 -4.03
CA LEU A 7 14.47 26.40 -4.62
C LEU A 7 13.83 27.33 -3.57
N LEU A 8 13.99 27.04 -2.29
CA LEU A 8 13.54 27.93 -1.23
C LEU A 8 14.30 29.26 -1.23
N ALA A 9 15.58 29.25 -1.59
CA ALA A 9 16.40 30.46 -1.69
C ALA A 9 15.95 31.44 -2.78
N LYS A 10 15.03 31.02 -3.67
CA LYS A 10 14.44 31.85 -4.71
C LYS A 10 13.14 32.55 -4.29
N SER A 11 12.68 32.35 -3.06
CA SER A 11 11.54 33.09 -2.52
C SER A 11 11.87 34.59 -2.46
N LYS A 12 10.90 35.43 -2.80
CA LYS A 12 11.12 36.88 -2.78
C LYS A 12 11.36 37.37 -1.36
N PRO A 13 12.44 38.10 -1.08
CA PRO A 13 12.77 38.55 0.28
C PRO A 13 11.73 39.52 0.88
N ASP A 14 11.00 40.25 0.02
CA ASP A 14 9.98 41.19 0.42
C ASP A 14 8.71 40.55 0.99
N ASP A 15 8.54 39.21 0.80
CA ASP A 15 7.44 38.47 1.38
C ASP A 15 7.73 38.17 2.87
N SER A 16 6.79 38.51 3.75
CA SER A 16 6.95 38.19 5.18
C SER A 16 6.80 36.69 5.45
N VAL A 17 5.86 36.03 4.77
CA VAL A 17 5.59 34.59 4.85
C VAL A 17 5.01 34.11 3.53
N THR A 18 5.48 32.95 3.06
CA THR A 18 4.90 32.30 1.87
C THR A 18 4.35 30.94 2.27
N VAL A 19 3.11 30.68 1.94
CA VAL A 19 2.46 29.37 2.15
C VAL A 19 2.31 28.68 0.81
N ILE A 20 2.91 27.49 0.70
CA ILE A 20 2.63 26.57 -0.40
C ILE A 20 1.40 25.77 0.01
N LEU A 21 0.29 26.01 -0.68
CA LEU A 21 -0.98 25.34 -0.40
C LEU A 21 -0.84 23.82 -0.54
N PRO A 22 -1.59 23.05 0.26
CA PRO A 22 -1.55 21.60 0.18
C PRO A 22 -1.87 21.13 -1.24
N SER A 23 -0.99 20.35 -1.81
CA SER A 23 -1.27 19.59 -3.02
C SER A 23 -1.55 18.14 -2.62
N ILE A 24 -2.62 17.56 -3.14
CA ILE A 24 -2.99 16.17 -2.90
C ILE A 24 -3.13 15.52 -4.28
N GLY A 25 -2.50 14.36 -4.41
CA GLY A 25 -2.64 13.51 -5.59
C GLY A 25 -2.93 12.09 -5.19
N ALA A 26 -3.80 11.41 -5.94
CA ALA A 26 -4.06 10.00 -5.77
C ALA A 26 -4.15 9.32 -7.15
N GLN A 27 -3.71 8.07 -7.20
CA GLN A 27 -3.83 7.21 -8.37
C GLN A 27 -4.21 5.82 -7.92
N ILE A 28 -5.22 5.24 -8.53
CA ILE A 28 -5.65 3.85 -8.32
C ILE A 28 -5.53 3.14 -9.66
N SER A 29 -5.01 1.92 -9.62
CA SER A 29 -4.94 1.01 -10.74
C SER A 29 -5.54 -0.31 -10.33
N ASP A 30 -6.77 -0.55 -10.77
CA ASP A 30 -7.53 -1.79 -10.57
C ASP A 30 -8.19 -2.16 -11.90
N LYS A 31 -7.37 -2.70 -12.80
CA LYS A 31 -7.82 -3.04 -14.16
C LYS A 31 -8.75 -4.24 -14.21
N ASP A 32 -8.74 -5.05 -13.17
CA ASP A 32 -9.41 -6.33 -13.10
C ASP A 32 -10.58 -6.34 -12.11
N ASN A 33 -10.96 -5.16 -11.60
CA ASN A 33 -11.99 -5.00 -10.56
C ASN A 33 -11.71 -5.87 -9.33
N LEU A 34 -10.42 -5.95 -8.93
CA LEU A 34 -10.00 -6.78 -7.81
C LEU A 34 -10.68 -6.37 -6.49
N ARG A 35 -10.99 -5.08 -6.33
CA ARG A 35 -11.69 -4.59 -5.15
C ARG A 35 -13.05 -5.28 -4.97
N ASP A 36 -13.87 -5.27 -6.02
CA ASP A 36 -15.20 -5.90 -5.98
C ASP A 36 -15.08 -7.41 -5.73
N LYS A 37 -14.09 -8.05 -6.38
CA LYS A 37 -13.78 -9.48 -6.18
C LYS A 37 -13.29 -9.85 -4.77
N ILE A 38 -12.70 -8.90 -4.05
CA ILE A 38 -12.28 -9.11 -2.65
C ILE A 38 -13.49 -9.21 -1.74
N ASP A 39 -14.51 -8.40 -1.97
CA ASP A 39 -15.75 -8.47 -1.21
C ASP A 39 -16.50 -9.79 -1.56
N ASP A 40 -16.61 -10.12 -2.85
CA ASP A 40 -17.23 -11.37 -3.33
C ASP A 40 -16.53 -12.61 -2.73
N ILE A 41 -15.18 -12.68 -2.70
CA ILE A 41 -14.46 -13.84 -2.14
C ILE A 41 -14.71 -13.99 -0.64
N SER A 42 -14.83 -12.88 0.10
CA SER A 42 -15.16 -12.92 1.52
C SER A 42 -16.54 -13.52 1.76
N ASP A 43 -17.51 -13.13 0.95
CA ASP A 43 -18.87 -13.64 1.02
C ASP A 43 -18.93 -15.14 0.66
N ASP A 44 -18.22 -15.56 -0.40
CA ASP A 44 -18.19 -16.97 -0.83
C ASP A 44 -17.49 -17.87 0.19
N VAL A 45 -16.40 -17.40 0.79
CA VAL A 45 -15.70 -18.12 1.89
C VAL A 45 -16.64 -18.27 3.09
N ASN A 46 -17.33 -17.21 3.48
CA ASN A 46 -18.24 -17.23 4.62
C ASN A 46 -19.45 -18.13 4.33
N ASN A 47 -19.99 -18.09 3.10
CA ASN A 47 -21.05 -18.96 2.66
C ASN A 47 -20.62 -20.44 2.69
N TYR A 48 -19.47 -20.76 2.13
CA TYR A 48 -18.93 -22.12 2.15
C TYR A 48 -18.73 -22.65 3.58
N ARG A 49 -18.12 -21.82 4.46
CA ARG A 49 -17.96 -22.17 5.88
C ARG A 49 -19.28 -22.38 6.59
N SER A 50 -20.23 -21.46 6.44
CA SER A 50 -21.53 -21.56 7.11
C SER A 50 -22.31 -22.77 6.62
N THR A 51 -22.25 -23.08 5.34
CA THR A 51 -22.84 -24.27 4.75
C THR A 51 -22.26 -25.51 5.41
N LEU A 52 -20.93 -25.66 5.49
CA LEU A 52 -20.29 -26.82 6.12
C LEU A 52 -20.62 -26.96 7.61
N ASN A 53 -20.75 -25.86 8.34
CA ASN A 53 -21.04 -25.88 9.78
C ASN A 53 -22.49 -26.26 10.09
N ASN A 54 -23.41 -26.06 9.15
CA ASN A 54 -24.86 -26.23 9.38
C ASN A 54 -25.44 -27.50 8.75
N ILE A 55 -24.65 -28.29 8.03
CA ILE A 55 -25.12 -29.53 7.39
C ILE A 55 -25.07 -30.73 8.34
N ASN A 56 -26.01 -31.66 8.13
CA ASN A 56 -25.88 -32.98 8.69
C ASN A 56 -25.01 -33.85 7.77
N PRO A 57 -23.84 -34.36 8.23
CA PRO A 57 -22.92 -35.15 7.41
C PRO A 57 -23.55 -36.32 6.67
N VAL A 58 -24.60 -36.97 7.26
CA VAL A 58 -25.27 -38.13 6.67
C VAL A 58 -26.01 -37.76 5.39
N ASP A 59 -26.51 -36.51 5.28
CA ASP A 59 -27.26 -36.07 4.11
C ASP A 59 -26.37 -35.96 2.87
N LEU A 60 -25.04 -35.83 3.03
CA LEU A 60 -24.07 -35.73 1.91
C LEU A 60 -23.87 -37.05 1.15
N PHE A 61 -24.31 -38.20 1.74
CA PHE A 61 -24.31 -39.46 1.02
C PHE A 61 -25.42 -39.58 -0.01
N ASN A 62 -26.43 -38.68 0.04
CA ASN A 62 -27.44 -38.57 -0.99
C ASN A 62 -27.18 -37.32 -1.88
N PRO A 63 -26.67 -37.50 -3.11
CA PRO A 63 -26.35 -36.37 -4.00
C PRO A 63 -27.51 -35.42 -4.30
N SER A 64 -28.74 -35.90 -4.18
CA SER A 64 -29.97 -35.12 -4.43
C SER A 64 -30.54 -34.47 -3.16
N SER A 65 -29.88 -34.61 -2.02
CA SER A 65 -30.32 -33.92 -0.81
C SER A 65 -30.14 -32.40 -0.90
N PRO A 66 -30.95 -31.60 -0.22
CA PRO A 66 -30.75 -30.16 -0.16
C PRO A 66 -29.36 -29.78 0.37
N ALA A 67 -28.83 -30.53 1.35
CA ALA A 67 -27.51 -30.34 1.91
C ALA A 67 -26.39 -30.56 0.87
N SER A 68 -26.46 -31.66 0.10
CA SER A 68 -25.55 -31.92 -1.00
C SER A 68 -25.55 -30.83 -2.06
N LEU A 69 -26.72 -30.38 -2.45
CA LEU A 69 -26.86 -29.30 -3.44
C LEU A 69 -26.29 -27.97 -2.94
N GLN A 70 -26.50 -27.65 -1.65
CA GLN A 70 -25.91 -26.42 -1.05
C GLN A 70 -24.38 -26.50 -0.98
N VAL A 71 -23.81 -27.62 -0.56
CA VAL A 71 -22.34 -27.81 -0.52
C VAL A 71 -21.75 -27.76 -1.92
N SER A 72 -22.39 -28.42 -2.89
CA SER A 72 -21.97 -28.40 -4.29
C SER A 72 -21.94 -26.97 -4.84
N SER A 73 -23.03 -26.20 -4.66
CA SER A 73 -23.09 -24.80 -5.11
C SER A 73 -22.02 -23.95 -4.43
N ALA A 74 -21.92 -23.97 -3.11
CA ALA A 74 -20.97 -23.14 -2.38
C ALA A 74 -19.51 -23.48 -2.72
N ALA A 75 -19.19 -24.76 -2.96
CA ALA A 75 -17.87 -25.17 -3.41
C ALA A 75 -17.57 -24.70 -4.84
N GLY A 76 -18.57 -24.78 -5.74
CA GLY A 76 -18.46 -24.30 -7.11
C GLY A 76 -18.25 -22.79 -7.19
N ASP A 77 -19.07 -22.03 -6.48
CA ASP A 77 -19.00 -20.56 -6.42
C ASP A 77 -17.60 -20.12 -5.91
N LEU A 78 -17.11 -20.73 -4.83
CA LEU A 78 -15.77 -20.45 -4.31
C LEU A 78 -14.65 -20.85 -5.30
N ALA A 79 -14.79 -21.96 -6.00
CA ALA A 79 -13.82 -22.38 -7.02
C ALA A 79 -13.78 -21.40 -8.21
N ASP A 80 -14.92 -20.93 -8.67
CA ASP A 80 -15.03 -19.92 -9.74
C ASP A 80 -14.39 -18.60 -9.31
N GLN A 81 -14.64 -18.17 -8.08
CA GLN A 81 -14.09 -16.94 -7.56
C GLN A 81 -12.56 -17.04 -7.43
N LEU A 82 -12.04 -18.16 -6.91
CA LEU A 82 -10.58 -18.38 -6.86
C LEU A 82 -9.95 -18.34 -8.26
N ASP A 83 -10.56 -19.00 -9.25
CA ASP A 83 -10.07 -18.97 -10.63
C ASP A 83 -10.06 -17.55 -11.19
N SER A 84 -11.09 -16.77 -10.88
CA SER A 84 -11.21 -15.38 -11.30
C SER A 84 -10.12 -14.46 -10.73
N LEU A 85 -9.52 -14.82 -9.58
CA LEU A 85 -8.48 -14.05 -8.88
C LEU A 85 -7.06 -14.34 -9.36
N LYS A 86 -6.85 -15.37 -10.17
CA LYS A 86 -5.50 -15.76 -10.64
C LYS A 86 -4.79 -14.61 -11.34
N GLY A 87 -3.61 -14.28 -10.83
CA GLY A 87 -2.73 -13.27 -11.42
C GLY A 87 -3.27 -11.83 -11.33
N LYS A 88 -4.38 -11.61 -10.63
CA LYS A 88 -4.96 -10.29 -10.47
C LYS A 88 -4.20 -9.47 -9.45
N THR A 89 -4.05 -8.18 -9.74
CA THR A 89 -3.38 -7.23 -8.84
C THR A 89 -4.07 -5.88 -8.91
N ALA A 90 -4.20 -5.25 -7.76
CA ALA A 90 -4.59 -3.85 -7.65
C ALA A 90 -3.51 -3.06 -6.91
N SER A 91 -3.39 -1.79 -7.22
CA SER A 91 -2.45 -0.90 -6.53
C SER A 91 -2.99 0.51 -6.43
N GLY A 92 -2.60 1.18 -5.37
CA GLY A 92 -2.93 2.58 -5.15
C GLY A 92 -1.71 3.35 -4.66
N LYS A 93 -1.65 4.62 -5.00
CA LYS A 93 -0.71 5.57 -4.40
C LYS A 93 -1.43 6.90 -4.17
N ALA A 94 -1.07 7.53 -3.08
CA ALA A 94 -1.54 8.86 -2.75
C ALA A 94 -0.38 9.64 -2.12
N GLY A 95 -0.42 10.95 -2.23
CA GLY A 95 0.58 11.78 -1.60
C GLY A 95 0.15 13.23 -1.58
N GLY A 96 0.76 13.98 -0.69
CA GLY A 96 0.52 15.40 -0.56
C GLY A 96 1.53 16.06 0.36
N GLY A 97 1.55 17.38 0.33
CA GLY A 97 2.44 18.13 1.19
C GLY A 97 2.08 19.59 1.28
N ILE A 98 2.56 20.21 2.34
CA ILE A 98 2.43 21.64 2.63
C ILE A 98 3.79 22.19 3.05
N ALA A 99 4.08 23.44 2.69
CA ALA A 99 5.22 24.15 3.24
C ALA A 99 4.84 25.58 3.62
N VAL A 100 5.42 26.05 4.71
CA VAL A 100 5.33 27.45 5.15
C VAL A 100 6.75 28.00 5.22
N SER A 101 7.06 28.99 4.40
CA SER A 101 8.40 29.56 4.34
C SER A 101 8.44 30.99 4.85
N ILE A 102 9.56 31.33 5.45
CA ILE A 102 9.97 32.66 5.86
C ILE A 102 11.14 33.04 4.97
N PRO A 103 10.88 33.79 3.89
CA PRO A 103 11.96 34.26 2.98
C PRO A 103 12.91 35.18 3.72
N ASN A 104 14.18 35.12 3.36
CA ASN A 104 15.21 36.01 3.90
C ASN A 104 16.38 36.07 2.92
N ASP A 105 17.00 37.25 2.79
CA ASP A 105 18.16 37.48 1.89
C ASP A 105 19.39 36.66 2.24
N VAL A 106 19.57 36.34 3.53
CA VAL A 106 20.75 35.63 4.01
C VAL A 106 20.51 34.13 4.05
N LEU A 107 19.35 33.70 4.57
CA LEU A 107 19.02 32.31 4.82
C LEU A 107 17.50 32.10 4.84
N SER A 108 16.96 31.55 3.78
CA SER A 108 15.54 31.21 3.73
C SER A 108 15.25 29.94 4.49
N VAL A 109 14.19 29.94 5.29
CA VAL A 109 13.76 28.81 6.12
C VAL A 109 12.31 28.44 5.80
N ALA A 110 11.98 27.13 5.77
CA ALA A 110 10.59 26.67 5.64
C ALA A 110 10.32 25.46 6.52
N PHE A 111 9.14 25.42 7.11
CA PHE A 111 8.56 24.19 7.66
C PHE A 111 7.90 23.39 6.56
N VAL A 112 8.18 22.10 6.50
CA VAL A 112 7.72 21.20 5.45
C VAL A 112 7.07 19.99 6.08
N ALA A 113 5.85 19.67 5.64
CA ALA A 113 5.21 18.41 5.96
C ALA A 113 4.74 17.76 4.67
N LYS A 114 5.07 16.48 4.47
CA LYS A 114 4.62 15.69 3.33
C LYS A 114 4.31 14.27 3.73
N ALA A 115 3.35 13.66 3.05
CA ALA A 115 3.03 12.26 3.24
C ALA A 115 2.85 11.57 1.89
N ASN A 116 3.28 10.32 1.82
CA ASN A 116 3.11 9.45 0.67
C ASN A 116 2.62 8.10 1.15
N ALA A 117 1.60 7.56 0.47
CA ALA A 117 1.08 6.23 0.70
C ALA A 117 1.14 5.41 -0.58
N ARG A 118 1.46 4.14 -0.44
CA ARG A 118 1.40 3.15 -1.52
C ARG A 118 0.77 1.89 -0.97
N ALA A 119 -0.11 1.29 -1.74
CA ALA A 119 -0.72 0.01 -1.41
C ALA A 119 -0.74 -0.90 -2.64
N ARG A 120 -0.62 -2.18 -2.41
CA ARG A 120 -0.77 -3.22 -3.42
C ARG A 120 -1.49 -4.41 -2.82
N VAL A 121 -2.45 -4.93 -3.58
CA VAL A 121 -3.13 -6.19 -3.29
C VAL A 121 -2.82 -7.17 -4.41
N SER A 122 -2.58 -8.40 -4.07
CA SER A 122 -2.36 -9.50 -5.01
C SER A 122 -2.80 -10.82 -4.39
N SER A 123 -2.99 -11.83 -5.23
CA SER A 123 -3.36 -13.18 -4.79
C SER A 123 -2.36 -14.20 -5.34
N TYR A 124 -2.13 -15.24 -4.56
CA TYR A 124 -1.55 -16.50 -5.03
C TYR A 124 -2.66 -17.56 -4.97
N ILE A 125 -3.03 -18.08 -6.11
CA ILE A 125 -4.09 -19.09 -6.21
C ILE A 125 -3.46 -20.40 -6.66
N ASP A 126 -3.55 -21.40 -5.79
CA ASP A 126 -3.08 -22.75 -6.05
C ASP A 126 -4.12 -23.53 -6.85
N GLN A 127 -3.71 -24.14 -7.97
CA GLN A 127 -4.63 -24.91 -8.79
C GLN A 127 -5.21 -26.13 -8.03
N GLY A 128 -4.41 -26.72 -7.16
CA GLY A 128 -4.86 -27.87 -6.36
C GLY A 128 -5.99 -27.52 -5.40
N ASP A 129 -6.10 -26.26 -4.95
CA ASP A 129 -7.24 -25.83 -4.13
C ASP A 129 -8.52 -25.75 -4.95
N ILE A 130 -8.43 -25.20 -6.17
CA ILE A 130 -9.56 -25.19 -7.11
C ILE A 130 -9.99 -26.61 -7.45
N ASP A 131 -9.04 -27.50 -7.73
CA ASP A 131 -9.34 -28.89 -8.08
C ASP A 131 -10.04 -29.64 -6.93
N LYS A 132 -9.65 -29.35 -5.66
CA LYS A 132 -10.34 -29.89 -4.47
C LYS A 132 -11.78 -29.38 -4.36
N LEU A 133 -12.00 -28.06 -4.57
CA LEU A 133 -13.32 -27.48 -4.52
C LEU A 133 -14.21 -28.00 -5.65
N ARG A 134 -13.67 -28.17 -6.86
CA ARG A 134 -14.37 -28.79 -7.98
C ARG A 134 -14.74 -30.27 -7.73
N LEU A 135 -13.87 -30.98 -7.00
CA LEU A 135 -14.19 -32.34 -6.56
C LEU A 135 -15.38 -32.35 -5.58
N VAL A 136 -15.41 -31.39 -4.64
CA VAL A 136 -16.53 -31.23 -3.69
C VAL A 136 -17.82 -30.83 -4.44
N GLU A 137 -17.72 -29.92 -5.41
CA GLU A 137 -18.84 -29.53 -6.27
C GLU A 137 -19.44 -30.76 -6.98
N ALA A 138 -18.62 -31.58 -7.59
CA ALA A 138 -19.05 -32.77 -8.31
C ALA A 138 -19.50 -33.92 -7.39
N THR A 139 -18.92 -34.00 -6.20
CA THR A 139 -19.14 -35.09 -5.25
C THR A 139 -19.12 -34.53 -3.82
N PRO A 140 -20.24 -34.01 -3.28
CA PRO A 140 -20.28 -33.27 -2.01
C PRO A 140 -19.71 -34.03 -0.82
N VAL A 141 -19.81 -35.36 -0.78
CA VAL A 141 -19.21 -36.20 0.27
C VAL A 141 -17.68 -36.12 0.29
N ALA A 142 -17.05 -35.67 -0.80
CA ALA A 142 -15.60 -35.48 -0.85
C ALA A 142 -15.09 -34.37 0.09
N VAL A 143 -15.99 -33.52 0.59
CA VAL A 143 -15.66 -32.48 1.58
C VAL A 143 -14.99 -33.05 2.84
N PHE A 144 -15.29 -34.28 3.22
CA PHE A 144 -14.63 -34.94 4.36
C PHE A 144 -13.13 -35.22 4.16
N GLY A 145 -12.68 -35.26 2.90
CA GLY A 145 -11.26 -35.38 2.53
C GLY A 145 -10.55 -34.07 2.29
N VAL A 146 -11.25 -32.92 2.37
CA VAL A 146 -10.68 -31.61 2.15
C VAL A 146 -10.59 -30.87 3.47
N ASN A 147 -9.36 -30.77 4.02
CA ASN A 147 -9.13 -29.92 5.17
C ASN A 147 -8.89 -28.48 4.72
N PRO A 148 -9.72 -27.51 5.15
CA PRO A 148 -9.56 -26.11 4.76
C PRO A 148 -8.20 -25.51 5.16
N ASN A 149 -7.57 -26.03 6.21
CA ASN A 149 -6.24 -25.57 6.64
C ASN A 149 -5.11 -26.02 5.71
N ASP A 150 -5.38 -27.00 4.82
CA ASP A 150 -4.42 -27.47 3.82
C ASP A 150 -4.54 -26.71 2.49
N LEU A 151 -5.40 -25.70 2.40
CA LEU A 151 -5.49 -24.82 1.27
C LEU A 151 -4.28 -23.88 1.24
N LYS A 152 -3.67 -23.76 0.05
CA LYS A 152 -2.41 -23.03 -0.18
C LYS A 152 -2.63 -21.65 -0.78
N SER A 153 -3.83 -21.39 -1.28
CA SER A 153 -4.19 -20.09 -1.85
C SER A 153 -4.14 -18.99 -0.79
N LYS A 154 -3.51 -17.87 -1.12
CA LYS A 154 -3.28 -16.75 -0.19
C LYS A 154 -3.60 -15.41 -0.83
N GLY A 155 -4.14 -14.51 -0.02
CA GLY A 155 -4.24 -13.09 -0.31
C GLY A 155 -3.08 -12.31 0.31
N TYR A 156 -2.57 -11.32 -0.41
CA TYR A 156 -1.51 -10.42 0.04
C TYR A 156 -1.97 -8.99 -0.07
N GLY A 157 -1.99 -8.28 1.04
CA GLY A 157 -2.19 -6.84 1.11
C GLY A 157 -0.94 -6.18 1.69
N ARG A 158 -0.28 -5.32 0.92
CA ARG A 158 0.91 -4.59 1.38
C ARG A 158 0.69 -3.11 1.22
N ALA A 159 0.99 -2.35 2.26
CA ALA A 159 0.94 -0.91 2.20
C ALA A 159 2.09 -0.29 2.98
N ALA A 160 2.55 0.86 2.49
CA ALA A 160 3.50 1.70 3.16
C ALA A 160 2.99 3.14 3.17
N ILE A 161 3.04 3.78 4.33
CA ILE A 161 2.76 5.21 4.50
C ILE A 161 4.01 5.84 5.09
N VAL A 162 4.53 6.86 4.42
CA VAL A 162 5.70 7.62 4.88
C VAL A 162 5.30 9.06 5.06
N SER A 163 5.47 9.59 6.25
CA SER A 163 5.20 10.98 6.60
C SER A 163 6.50 11.66 7.06
N ASP A 164 6.86 12.75 6.41
CA ASP A 164 8.03 13.56 6.68
C ASP A 164 7.62 14.89 7.31
N TYR A 165 8.33 15.29 8.36
CA TYR A 165 8.21 16.58 9.02
C TYR A 165 9.60 17.18 9.14
N GLY A 166 9.86 18.28 8.44
CA GLY A 166 11.20 18.83 8.32
C GLY A 166 11.26 20.35 8.34
N VAL A 167 12.50 20.83 8.47
CA VAL A 167 12.84 22.24 8.32
C VAL A 167 13.78 22.36 7.12
N ALA A 168 13.30 22.99 6.05
CA ALA A 168 14.15 23.29 4.90
C ALA A 168 14.91 24.60 5.14
N ILE A 169 16.17 24.59 4.79
CA ILE A 169 17.08 25.73 4.90
C ILE A 169 17.80 25.87 3.56
N ALA A 170 17.82 27.08 3.00
CA ALA A 170 18.47 27.32 1.72
C ALA A 170 19.12 28.69 1.64
N ARG A 171 20.19 28.77 0.85
CA ARG A 171 20.94 29.99 0.56
C ARG A 171 21.37 30.03 -0.91
N GLN A 172 21.34 31.22 -1.49
CA GLN A 172 21.89 31.50 -2.81
C GLN A 172 23.27 32.12 -2.70
N PHE A 173 24.15 31.72 -3.61
CA PHE A 173 25.50 32.22 -3.77
C PHE A 173 25.68 32.66 -5.21
N ASP A 174 26.51 33.69 -5.44
CA ASP A 174 26.98 34.02 -6.77
C ASP A 174 28.28 33.26 -7.03
N LEU A 175 28.31 32.42 -8.04
CA LEU A 175 29.49 31.67 -8.44
C LEU A 175 29.90 32.13 -9.84
N SER A 176 30.80 33.10 -9.89
CA SER A 176 31.32 33.67 -11.14
C SER A 176 30.24 34.23 -12.06
N GLY A 177 29.24 34.91 -11.50
CA GLY A 177 28.12 35.49 -12.23
C GLY A 177 26.94 34.51 -12.49
N VAL A 178 27.04 33.31 -11.96
CA VAL A 178 25.95 32.32 -11.99
C VAL A 178 25.34 32.21 -10.60
N PRO A 179 24.06 32.55 -10.40
CA PRO A 179 23.37 32.34 -9.13
C PRO A 179 23.18 30.84 -8.85
N VAL A 180 23.80 30.35 -7.79
CA VAL A 180 23.72 28.95 -7.35
C VAL A 180 23.05 28.88 -5.98
N SER A 181 21.98 28.13 -5.88
CA SER A 181 21.24 27.89 -4.64
C SER A 181 21.57 26.52 -4.08
N VAL A 182 21.80 26.45 -2.78
CA VAL A 182 22.02 25.22 -2.04
C VAL A 182 20.97 25.12 -0.94
N GLY A 183 20.43 23.93 -0.69
CA GLY A 183 19.46 23.72 0.37
C GLY A 183 19.53 22.34 0.97
N ILE A 184 19.15 22.25 2.22
CA ILE A 184 19.01 20.99 2.96
C ILE A 184 17.69 20.98 3.72
N THR A 185 17.15 19.77 3.96
CA THR A 185 15.97 19.56 4.78
C THR A 185 16.21 18.40 5.75
N PRO A 186 16.75 18.66 6.95
CA PRO A 186 16.67 17.71 8.03
C PRO A 186 15.20 17.45 8.39
N LYS A 187 14.84 16.18 8.61
CA LYS A 187 13.46 15.78 8.84
C LYS A 187 13.34 14.56 9.74
N LEU A 188 12.23 14.52 10.46
CA LEU A 188 11.73 13.31 11.09
C LEU A 188 10.82 12.59 10.09
N GLN A 189 11.07 11.31 9.92
CA GLN A 189 10.31 10.46 9.00
C GLN A 189 9.62 9.37 9.80
N LYS A 190 8.28 9.36 9.76
CA LYS A 190 7.47 8.30 10.33
C LYS A 190 6.95 7.39 9.23
N THR A 191 7.22 6.10 9.37
CA THR A 191 6.86 5.07 8.40
C THR A 191 5.92 4.08 9.05
N TRP A 192 4.82 3.75 8.36
CA TRP A 192 3.93 2.65 8.72
C TRP A 192 3.97 1.64 7.58
N LEU A 193 4.24 0.39 7.93
CA LEU A 193 4.25 -0.74 7.02
C LEU A 193 3.14 -1.71 7.41
N TYR A 194 2.37 -2.14 6.42
CA TYR A 194 1.32 -3.13 6.56
C TYR A 194 1.67 -4.35 5.73
N ASN A 195 1.63 -5.52 6.36
CA ASN A 195 1.80 -6.81 5.71
C ASN A 195 0.62 -7.71 6.11
N TYR A 196 -0.43 -7.70 5.28
CA TYR A 196 -1.57 -8.60 5.44
C TYR A 196 -1.36 -9.80 4.51
N THR A 197 -1.00 -10.94 5.09
CA THR A 197 -0.86 -12.21 4.39
C THR A 197 -1.76 -13.22 5.07
N VAL A 198 -2.67 -13.82 4.33
CA VAL A 198 -3.68 -14.71 4.90
C VAL A 198 -4.06 -15.80 3.90
N SER A 199 -4.35 -17.02 4.42
CA SER A 199 -5.03 -18.04 3.61
C SER A 199 -6.37 -17.52 3.11
N ILE A 200 -6.70 -17.79 1.86
CA ILE A 200 -8.00 -17.39 1.29
C ILE A 200 -9.16 -17.93 2.15
N TYR A 201 -9.05 -19.12 2.69
CA TYR A 201 -10.08 -19.68 3.57
C TYR A 201 -10.28 -18.89 4.88
N ASN A 202 -9.25 -18.21 5.35
CA ASN A 202 -9.31 -17.38 6.56
C ASN A 202 -9.35 -15.87 6.23
N PHE A 203 -9.60 -15.54 4.97
CA PHE A 203 -9.67 -14.16 4.53
C PHE A 203 -10.88 -13.46 5.19
N ASP A 204 -10.60 -12.25 5.71
CA ASP A 204 -11.60 -11.36 6.28
C ASP A 204 -11.20 -9.92 5.89
N SER A 205 -12.07 -9.25 5.16
CA SER A 205 -11.82 -7.88 4.68
C SER A 205 -11.71 -6.87 5.85
N ASP A 206 -12.39 -7.11 6.95
CA ASP A 206 -12.38 -6.23 8.13
C ASP A 206 -11.05 -6.28 8.86
N ASP A 207 -10.31 -7.38 8.74
CA ASP A 207 -9.00 -7.56 9.36
C ASP A 207 -7.86 -6.79 8.68
N ILE A 208 -8.02 -6.33 7.44
CA ILE A 208 -6.96 -5.66 6.66
C ILE A 208 -6.38 -4.46 7.40
N ASN A 209 -7.21 -3.71 8.14
CA ASN A 209 -6.80 -2.54 8.90
C ASN A 209 -6.31 -2.84 10.33
N SER A 210 -6.25 -4.11 10.72
CA SER A 210 -5.87 -4.51 12.08
C SER A 210 -4.43 -4.12 12.39
N SER A 211 -4.21 -3.59 13.59
CA SER A 211 -2.87 -3.24 14.09
C SER A 211 -1.91 -4.42 14.18
N ARG A 212 -2.42 -5.65 14.18
CA ARG A 212 -1.60 -6.88 14.19
C ARG A 212 -0.74 -7.02 12.93
N TYR A 213 -1.16 -6.40 11.81
CA TYR A 213 -0.45 -6.43 10.53
C TYR A 213 0.41 -5.19 10.28
N ARG A 214 0.42 -4.25 11.23
CA ARG A 214 1.14 -2.98 11.10
C ARG A 214 2.42 -2.98 11.92
N ASN A 215 3.51 -2.56 11.30
CA ASN A 215 4.71 -2.11 11.98
C ASN A 215 4.89 -0.61 11.74
N ASP A 216 5.40 0.12 12.72
CA ASP A 216 5.74 1.53 12.56
C ASP A 216 7.15 1.81 13.09
N ASP A 217 7.81 2.74 12.42
CA ASP A 217 9.13 3.18 12.76
C ASP A 217 9.26 4.69 12.58
N THR A 218 10.10 5.31 13.41
CA THR A 218 10.37 6.75 13.35
C THR A 218 11.87 6.96 13.36
N GLY A 219 12.36 7.74 12.41
CA GLY A 219 13.77 8.04 12.34
C GLY A 219 14.07 9.38 11.69
N PHE A 220 15.34 9.70 11.67
CA PHE A 220 15.87 10.92 11.07
C PHE A 220 16.29 10.67 9.63
N ASN A 221 16.04 11.65 8.76
CA ASN A 221 16.52 11.65 7.39
C ASN A 221 16.86 13.07 6.92
N VAL A 222 17.48 13.19 5.75
CA VAL A 222 17.88 14.48 5.16
C VAL A 222 17.57 14.46 3.67
N ASP A 223 17.01 15.56 3.17
CA ASP A 223 16.97 15.86 1.75
C ASP A 223 18.00 16.98 1.46
N ALA A 224 18.68 16.94 0.32
CA ALA A 224 19.60 17.99 -0.13
C ALA A 224 19.29 18.39 -1.57
N GLY A 225 19.61 19.63 -1.92
CA GLY A 225 19.35 20.15 -3.25
C GLY A 225 20.34 21.22 -3.68
N LEU A 226 20.51 21.28 -4.99
CA LEU A 226 21.21 22.33 -5.70
C LEU A 226 20.33 22.89 -6.79
N ALA A 227 20.48 24.17 -7.12
CA ALA A 227 19.86 24.78 -8.29
C ALA A 227 20.77 25.90 -8.80
N ALA A 228 20.89 26.03 -10.12
CA ALA A 228 21.66 27.09 -10.76
C ALA A 228 20.82 27.78 -11.83
N ASP A 229 20.96 29.09 -11.93
CA ASP A 229 20.27 29.93 -12.91
C ASP A 229 21.19 30.29 -14.06
N PHE A 230 20.77 30.00 -15.27
CA PHE A 230 21.48 30.35 -16.50
C PHE A 230 20.64 31.37 -17.29
N GLY A 231 21.09 32.62 -17.22
CA GLY A 231 20.30 33.75 -17.76
C GLY A 231 18.98 33.94 -17.00
N GLU A 232 18.01 34.53 -17.64
CA GLU A 232 16.72 34.90 -17.04
C GLU A 232 15.69 33.75 -17.12
N ASN A 233 15.91 32.74 -17.97
CA ASN A 233 14.87 31.78 -18.37
C ASN A 233 15.15 30.32 -17.99
N TRP A 234 16.35 29.97 -17.56
CA TRP A 234 16.72 28.61 -17.30
C TRP A 234 17.15 28.39 -15.86
N THR A 235 16.52 27.44 -15.19
CA THR A 235 16.95 26.91 -13.90
C THR A 235 17.22 25.42 -14.03
N VAL A 236 18.41 24.99 -13.71
CA VAL A 236 18.76 23.56 -13.60
C VAL A 236 18.90 23.20 -12.15
N GLY A 237 18.30 22.09 -11.74
CA GLY A 237 18.33 21.64 -10.34
C GLY A 237 18.64 20.16 -10.21
N LEU A 238 19.33 19.82 -9.13
CA LEU A 238 19.58 18.46 -8.68
C LEU A 238 19.05 18.31 -7.25
N THR A 239 18.41 17.18 -6.95
CA THR A 239 17.95 16.89 -5.58
C THR A 239 18.21 15.43 -5.23
N GLY A 240 18.66 15.19 -4.00
CA GLY A 240 18.70 13.90 -3.34
C GLY A 240 17.71 13.91 -2.18
N GLN A 241 16.83 12.94 -2.14
CA GLN A 241 15.86 12.79 -1.05
C GLN A 241 16.16 11.50 -0.28
N ASN A 242 15.89 11.53 1.03
CA ASN A 242 16.11 10.37 1.91
C ASN A 242 17.56 9.85 1.82
N LEU A 243 18.52 10.73 2.09
CA LEU A 243 19.96 10.44 1.91
C LEU A 243 20.47 9.36 2.88
N PHE A 244 19.76 9.11 3.96
CA PHE A 244 20.09 8.03 4.88
C PHE A 244 19.20 6.81 4.58
N SER A 245 19.83 5.72 4.18
CA SER A 245 19.15 4.43 4.03
C SER A 245 18.76 3.88 5.39
N ARG A 246 17.55 3.29 5.47
CA ARG A 246 17.05 2.63 6.67
C ARG A 246 16.32 1.37 6.25
N ASP A 247 16.64 0.28 6.92
CA ASP A 247 15.94 -0.98 6.76
C ASP A 247 14.85 -1.05 7.83
N ILE A 248 13.61 -1.26 7.40
CA ILE A 248 12.44 -1.34 8.27
C ILE A 248 11.71 -2.61 7.91
N ASP A 249 11.73 -3.57 8.81
CA ASP A 249 11.04 -4.84 8.62
C ASP A 249 9.52 -4.67 8.73
N THR A 250 8.77 -5.40 7.92
CA THR A 250 7.34 -5.60 8.16
C THR A 250 7.11 -6.56 9.33
N LYS A 251 5.92 -6.59 9.89
CA LYS A 251 5.55 -7.68 10.80
C LYS A 251 5.55 -9.00 10.04
N GLU A 252 6.11 -10.03 10.68
CA GLU A 252 6.01 -11.39 10.19
C GLU A 252 4.57 -11.89 10.33
N VAL A 253 4.00 -12.37 9.23
CA VAL A 253 2.67 -12.96 9.17
C VAL A 253 2.77 -14.26 8.38
N ASP A 254 2.31 -15.37 8.94
CA ASP A 254 2.40 -16.71 8.33
C ASP A 254 3.82 -17.09 7.86
N GLY A 255 4.86 -16.68 8.59
CA GLY A 255 6.25 -16.93 8.23
C GLY A 255 6.77 -16.05 7.09
N VAL A 256 6.01 -15.03 6.65
CA VAL A 256 6.40 -14.06 5.62
C VAL A 256 6.75 -12.73 6.27
N ARG A 257 8.00 -12.30 6.09
CA ARG A 257 8.51 -10.98 6.44
C ARG A 257 9.15 -10.36 5.19
N ASP A 258 8.91 -9.10 4.93
CA ASP A 258 9.54 -8.31 3.85
C ASP A 258 10.35 -7.15 4.41
#